data_98c6ffd7b83e0813b632e527a5110c63
#
_entry.id   98c6ffd7b83e0813b632e527a5110c63
#
_cell.length_a   1.000
_cell.length_b   1.000
_cell.length_c   1.000
_cell.angle_alpha   90.00
_cell.angle_beta   90.00
_cell.angle_gamma   90.00
#
_symmetry.space_group_name_H-M   'P 1'
#
loop_
_entity.id
_entity.type
_entity.pdbx_description
1 polymer ?
#
loop_
_entity_poly.entity_id
_entity_poly.type
_entity_poly.pdbx_seq_one_letter_code
_entity_poly.pdbx_strand_id
1 'polypeptide(L)'
;MTRVSWHPLAKRELFEASGFYEGESEGLGEIFLDAVQHGIERLKLHPRAGRQILGKIRRLLVGRFPYSIVYRIERVRQHERLFILAVAHQKRRPRYWTRRT
;
A
#
# COMPACT_ATOMS: atom_id res chain seq x y z
N MET A 1 -9.91 -15.99 -3.63
CA MET A 1 -8.70 -15.17 -3.49
C MET A 1 -9.01 -13.74 -3.92
N THR A 2 -8.60 -12.76 -3.15
CA THR A 2 -8.85 -11.37 -3.43
C THR A 2 -7.88 -10.83 -4.47
N ARG A 3 -8.38 -10.19 -5.51
CA ARG A 3 -7.54 -9.54 -6.53
C ARG A 3 -7.03 -8.21 -6.03
N VAL A 4 -5.91 -7.78 -6.60
CA VAL A 4 -5.29 -6.51 -6.23
C VAL A 4 -5.07 -5.69 -7.50
N SER A 5 -5.48 -4.44 -7.46
CA SER A 5 -5.13 -3.48 -8.51
C SER A 5 -4.50 -2.25 -7.86
N TRP A 6 -3.73 -1.52 -8.64
CA TRP A 6 -2.94 -0.41 -8.15
C TRP A 6 -3.26 0.87 -8.90
N HIS A 7 -3.43 1.94 -8.16
CA HIS A 7 -3.40 3.26 -8.79
C HIS A 7 -1.99 3.49 -9.35
N PRO A 8 -1.86 4.06 -10.55
CA PRO A 8 -0.53 4.27 -11.14
C PRO A 8 0.45 5.04 -10.24
N LEU A 9 -0.05 6.03 -9.51
CA LEU A 9 0.79 6.80 -8.61
C LEU A 9 1.24 6.00 -7.40
N ALA A 10 0.42 5.05 -6.93
CA ALA A 10 0.82 4.15 -5.85
C ALA A 10 1.96 3.25 -6.29
N LYS A 11 1.87 2.74 -7.51
CA LYS A 11 2.93 1.91 -8.09
C LYS A 11 4.24 2.69 -8.20
N ARG A 12 4.14 3.93 -8.65
CA ARG A 12 5.29 4.82 -8.75
C ARG A 12 5.92 5.07 -7.38
N GLU A 13 5.10 5.34 -6.38
CA GLU A 13 5.58 5.54 -5.01
C GLU A 13 6.32 4.33 -4.47
N LEU A 14 5.83 3.13 -4.79
CA LEU A 14 6.47 1.89 -4.39
C LEU A 14 7.91 1.83 -4.91
N PHE A 15 8.09 2.08 -6.20
CA PHE A 15 9.41 1.98 -6.81
C PHE A 15 10.33 3.14 -6.45
N GLU A 16 9.78 4.33 -6.27
CA GLU A 16 10.58 5.47 -5.80
C GLU A 16 11.13 5.21 -4.39
N ALA A 17 10.30 4.67 -3.50
CA ALA A 17 10.74 4.34 -2.15
C ALA A 17 11.79 3.23 -2.15
N SER A 18 11.57 2.21 -2.98
CA SER A 18 12.56 1.12 -3.12
C SER A 18 13.90 1.65 -3.59
N GLY A 19 13.89 2.54 -4.59
CA GLY A 19 15.13 3.16 -5.10
C GLY A 19 15.84 4.00 -4.05
N PHE A 20 15.08 4.74 -3.25
CA PHE A 20 15.64 5.52 -2.16
C PHE A 20 16.37 4.60 -1.17
N TYR A 21 15.73 3.52 -0.74
CA TYR A 21 16.34 2.59 0.21
C TYR A 21 17.55 1.88 -0.37
N GLU A 22 17.49 1.52 -1.65
CA GLU A 22 18.64 0.89 -2.30
C GLU A 22 19.83 1.84 -2.34
N GLY A 23 19.60 3.12 -2.52
CA GLY A 23 20.66 4.12 -2.44
C GLY A 23 21.26 4.27 -1.05
N GLU A 24 20.47 3.98 -0.01
CA GLU A 24 20.94 4.05 1.37
C GLU A 24 21.80 2.84 1.74
N SER A 25 21.43 1.66 1.27
CA SER A 25 22.14 0.43 1.60
C SER A 25 21.82 -0.63 0.57
N GLU A 26 22.82 -1.30 0.05
CA GLU A 26 22.66 -2.36 -0.93
C GLU A 26 21.73 -3.45 -0.39
N GLY A 27 20.74 -3.82 -1.19
CA GLY A 27 19.75 -4.83 -0.84
C GLY A 27 18.55 -4.32 -0.05
N LEU A 28 18.62 -3.08 0.47
CA LEU A 28 17.54 -2.55 1.30
C LEU A 28 16.27 -2.25 0.50
N GLY A 29 16.42 -1.87 -0.77
CA GLY A 29 15.27 -1.66 -1.63
C GLY A 29 14.45 -2.92 -1.82
N GLU A 30 15.12 -4.05 -2.00
CA GLU A 30 14.43 -5.34 -2.13
C GLU A 30 13.75 -5.74 -0.83
N ILE A 31 14.39 -5.48 0.30
CA ILE A 31 13.77 -5.74 1.61
C ILE A 31 12.50 -4.91 1.78
N PHE A 32 12.52 -3.66 1.31
CA PHE A 32 11.32 -2.82 1.34
C PHE A 32 10.21 -3.41 0.45
N LEU A 33 10.54 -3.82 -0.78
CA LEU A 33 9.55 -4.42 -1.68
C LEU A 33 8.95 -5.70 -1.07
N ASP A 34 9.77 -6.51 -0.43
CA ASP A 34 9.30 -7.72 0.23
C ASP A 34 8.36 -7.40 1.38
N ALA A 35 8.66 -6.35 2.15
CA ALA A 35 7.79 -5.93 3.24
C ALA A 35 6.41 -5.48 2.72
N VAL A 36 6.39 -4.72 1.62
CA VAL A 36 5.14 -4.33 0.99
C VAL A 36 4.39 -5.56 0.48
N GLN A 37 5.10 -6.49 -0.16
CA GLN A 37 4.47 -7.70 -0.68
C GLN A 37 3.85 -8.55 0.43
N HIS A 38 4.53 -8.67 1.57
CA HIS A 38 3.97 -9.35 2.73
C HIS A 38 2.67 -8.69 3.20
N GLY A 39 2.64 -7.36 3.22
CA GLY A 39 1.44 -6.63 3.57
C GLY A 39 0.30 -6.91 2.59
N ILE A 40 0.60 -6.90 1.31
CA ILE A 40 -0.40 -7.19 0.26
C ILE A 40 -0.95 -8.61 0.43
N GLU A 41 -0.09 -9.60 0.66
CA GLU A 41 -0.53 -10.99 0.85
C GLU A 41 -1.42 -11.12 2.07
N ARG A 42 -1.10 -10.41 3.15
CA ARG A 42 -1.95 -10.38 4.34
C ARG A 42 -3.33 -9.79 4.02
N LEU A 43 -3.36 -8.72 3.23
CA LEU A 43 -4.62 -8.08 2.86
C LEU A 43 -5.47 -8.95 1.91
N LYS A 44 -4.83 -9.78 1.09
CA LYS A 44 -5.57 -10.72 0.23
C LYS A 44 -6.34 -11.73 1.07
N LEU A 45 -5.77 -12.16 2.19
CA LEU A 45 -6.40 -13.11 3.10
C LEU A 45 -7.37 -12.42 4.06
N HIS A 46 -7.03 -11.21 4.48
CA HIS A 46 -7.79 -10.45 5.47
C HIS A 46 -7.94 -9.01 5.00
N PRO A 47 -8.85 -8.74 4.06
CA PRO A 47 -8.97 -7.40 3.47
C PRO A 47 -9.24 -6.29 4.50
N ARG A 48 -9.84 -6.64 5.62
CA ARG A 48 -10.18 -5.66 6.65
C ARG A 48 -9.13 -5.58 7.76
N ALA A 49 -7.93 -6.15 7.54
CA ALA A 49 -6.84 -6.06 8.50
C ALA A 49 -6.33 -4.64 8.68
N GLY A 50 -6.40 -3.81 7.63
CA GLY A 50 -6.00 -2.42 7.73
C GLY A 50 -7.01 -1.60 8.50
N ARG A 51 -6.52 -0.59 9.23
CA ARG A 51 -7.34 0.32 10.02
C ARG A 51 -8.06 1.31 9.11
N GLN A 52 -9.36 1.51 9.34
CA GLN A 52 -10.10 2.57 8.64
C GLN A 52 -9.58 3.93 9.05
N ILE A 53 -9.33 4.78 8.07
CA ILE A 53 -8.77 6.12 8.30
C ILE A 53 -9.65 7.24 7.73
N LEU A 54 -10.41 6.96 6.67
CA LEU A 54 -11.30 7.94 6.06
C LEU A 54 -12.34 7.20 5.22
N GLY A 55 -13.60 7.25 5.66
CA GLY A 55 -14.66 6.54 4.94
C GLY A 55 -14.32 5.07 4.78
N LYS A 56 -14.28 4.60 3.54
CA LYS A 56 -13.96 3.20 3.24
C LYS A 56 -12.47 2.94 3.08
N ILE A 57 -11.66 3.98 3.22
CA ILE A 57 -10.21 3.87 3.00
C ILE A 57 -9.55 3.36 4.27
N ARG A 58 -8.62 2.42 4.09
CA ARG A 58 -7.88 1.78 5.15
C ARG A 58 -6.39 1.92 4.92
N ARG A 59 -5.61 1.72 5.97
CA ARG A 59 -4.15 1.65 5.85
C ARG A 59 -3.61 0.46 6.61
N LEU A 60 -2.52 -0.09 6.10
CA LEU A 60 -1.77 -1.14 6.75
C LEU A 60 -0.31 -0.71 6.80
N LEU A 61 0.29 -0.76 7.99
CA LEU A 61 1.70 -0.39 8.15
C LEU A 61 2.60 -1.42 7.46
N VAL A 62 3.70 -0.93 6.87
CA VAL A 62 4.64 -1.77 6.13
C VAL A 62 5.81 -2.15 7.03
N GLY A 63 5.64 -3.23 7.80
CA GLY A 63 6.73 -3.75 8.64
C GLY A 63 7.41 -2.69 9.49
N ARG A 64 8.74 -2.59 9.35
CA ARG A 64 9.56 -1.63 10.10
C ARG A 64 9.73 -0.30 9.38
N PHE A 65 9.20 -0.19 8.18
CA PHE A 65 9.37 1.02 7.38
C PHE A 65 8.32 2.07 7.74
N PRO A 66 8.66 3.36 7.64
CA PRO A 66 7.71 4.43 7.95
C PRO A 66 6.76 4.68 6.79
N TYR A 67 6.17 3.61 6.28
CA TYR A 67 5.25 3.64 5.16
C TYR A 67 3.97 2.88 5.50
N SER A 68 2.90 3.25 4.82
CA SER A 68 1.62 2.55 4.90
C SER A 68 1.11 2.24 3.51
N ILE A 69 0.46 1.10 3.38
CA ILE A 69 -0.32 0.77 2.20
C ILE A 69 -1.71 1.37 2.44
N VAL A 70 -2.08 2.33 1.62
CA VAL A 70 -3.41 2.97 1.68
C VAL A 70 -4.27 2.34 0.61
N TYR A 71 -5.42 1.81 0.99
CA TYR A 71 -6.22 1.02 0.08
C TYR A 71 -7.70 1.11 0.42
N ARG A 72 -8.53 0.62 -0.49
CA ARG A 72 -9.94 0.39 -0.22
C ARG A 72 -10.34 -0.95 -0.79
N ILE A 73 -11.41 -1.50 -0.23
CA ILE A 73 -12.01 -2.74 -0.73
C ILE A 73 -13.10 -2.34 -1.70
N GLU A 74 -13.02 -2.87 -2.92
CA GLU A 74 -14.05 -2.65 -3.94
C GLU A 74 -14.80 -3.94 -4.17
N ARG A 75 -16.10 -3.82 -4.40
CA ARG A 75 -16.90 -4.96 -4.78
C ARG A 75 -17.20 -4.87 -6.27
N VAL A 76 -16.71 -5.85 -7.01
CA VAL A 76 -16.94 -5.93 -8.44
C VAL A 76 -17.70 -7.21 -8.69
N ARG A 77 -19.00 -7.06 -9.04
CA ARG A 77 -19.91 -8.19 -9.15
C ARG A 77 -20.01 -8.92 -7.80
N GLN A 78 -19.62 -10.18 -7.72
CA GLN A 78 -19.69 -10.95 -6.47
C GLN A 78 -18.32 -11.17 -5.83
N HIS A 79 -17.30 -10.43 -6.31
CA HIS A 79 -15.93 -10.56 -5.82
C HIS A 79 -15.45 -9.27 -5.20
N GLU A 80 -14.64 -9.40 -4.17
CA GLU A 80 -13.95 -8.26 -3.57
C GLU A 80 -12.59 -8.10 -4.24
N ARG A 81 -12.17 -6.84 -4.36
CA ARG A 81 -10.90 -6.46 -4.92
C ARG A 81 -10.28 -5.39 -4.04
N LEU A 82 -8.97 -5.50 -3.84
CA LEU A 82 -8.21 -4.45 -3.17
C LEU A 82 -7.75 -3.45 -4.23
N PHE A 83 -8.00 -2.17 -3.98
CA PHE A 83 -7.46 -1.11 -4.82
C PHE A 83 -6.46 -0.32 -4.00
N ILE A 84 -5.18 -0.40 -4.39
CA ILE A 84 -4.10 0.27 -3.67
C ILE A 84 -4.02 1.71 -4.17
N LEU A 85 -4.30 2.66 -3.27
CA LEU A 85 -4.33 4.08 -3.58
C LEU A 85 -2.97 4.74 -3.44
N ALA A 86 -2.18 4.28 -2.47
CA ALA A 86 -0.89 4.91 -2.19
C ALA A 86 0.01 3.98 -1.40
N VAL A 87 1.32 4.18 -1.57
CA VAL A 87 2.35 3.69 -0.67
C VAL A 87 2.90 4.95 -0.03
N ALA A 88 2.40 5.27 1.15
CA ALA A 88 2.51 6.60 1.74
C ALA A 88 3.51 6.63 2.88
N HIS A 89 4.53 7.51 2.75
CA HIS A 89 5.44 7.78 3.85
C HIS A 89 4.69 8.50 4.96
N GLN A 90 4.94 8.14 6.22
CA GLN A 90 4.22 8.72 7.36
C GLN A 90 4.40 10.23 7.50
N LYS A 91 5.46 10.80 6.93
CA LYS A 91 5.73 12.24 6.96
C LYS A 91 5.14 13.00 5.77
N ARG A 92 4.53 12.28 4.82
CA ARG A 92 3.84 12.96 3.72
C ARG A 92 2.62 13.71 4.24
N ARG A 93 2.25 14.76 3.52
CA ARG A 93 1.04 15.52 3.80
C ARG A 93 -0.13 14.56 3.99
N PRO A 94 -0.87 14.64 5.11
CA PRO A 94 -1.98 13.73 5.34
C PRO A 94 -3.01 13.79 4.22
N ARG A 95 -3.51 12.61 3.83
CA ARG A 95 -4.59 12.48 2.85
C ARG A 95 -4.25 13.02 1.46
N TYR A 96 -2.97 13.14 1.12
CA TYR A 96 -2.56 13.64 -0.20
C TYR A 96 -3.11 12.76 -1.34
N TRP A 97 -3.41 11.51 -1.05
CA TRP A 97 -3.93 10.52 -2.00
C TRP A 97 -5.44 10.62 -2.22
N THR A 98 -6.13 11.54 -1.56
CA THR A 98 -7.61 11.61 -1.59
C THR A 98 -8.17 11.74 -3.00
N ARG A 99 -7.47 12.46 -3.88
CA ARG A 99 -7.93 12.65 -5.26
C ARG A 99 -7.76 11.42 -6.14
N ARG A 100 -7.16 10.38 -5.62
CA ARG A 100 -6.94 9.14 -6.36
C ARG A 100 -8.13 8.19 -6.29
N THR A 101 -9.10 8.51 -5.48
CA THR A 101 -10.27 7.65 -5.28
C THR A 101 -11.31 7.79 -6.36
#